data_4f2dd726e203e23072cba87b24966bb1
#
_entry.id   4f2dd726e203e23072cba87b24966bb1
#
_cell.length_a   1.000
_cell.length_b   1.000
_cell.length_c   1.000
_cell.angle_alpha   90.00
_cell.angle_beta   90.00
_cell.angle_gamma   90.00
#
_symmetry.space_group_name_H-M   'P 1'
#
loop_
_entity.id
_entity.type
_entity.pdbx_description
1 polymer ?
#
loop_
_entity_poly.entity_id
_entity_poly.type
_entity_poly.pdbx_seq_one_letter_code
_entity_poly.pdbx_strand_id
1 'polypeptide(L)'
;MSDSSVISFLIFQGNTMAVRNRIKKMPLAKALDKYFSAVSVHKRGHLQEFYRINVIKRSALSLKCMDEITSVDIADYRDMRLNTVSDRTGRTVSPNTVRLELALLSALYNLARIEWGTCSHNPVEHVRKPAASPGRTRRLTSTEERRIARALRQKNPQLLAIFHLALETAMRQGEILSLRWEYVDLHLGIAHLPLTKNGTARDVPLSWKARQVLKEFAGPVTGPVFHYTSNGFKSAWRVLLAELEIHDLHFHDLRHEAVSRLFELGTLNVMEVAAISGHKSMNMLKRYTHLRASQLVSKLDARRRQAQKLATLFVPYPAEVSESGGLFRVQFSDLEHTAITAVNRDEALANAASDLLRIQALAARAGKRLPPPGEIGVREAHRVLINPFHKGGEAAGTDNGT
;
A
#
# COMPACT_ATOMS: atom_id res chain seq x y z
N MET A 1 10.18 26.97 -87.93
CA MET A 1 9.21 27.89 -87.37
C MET A 1 8.91 27.39 -85.98
N SER A 2 9.76 27.54 -85.05
CA SER A 2 10.34 28.46 -84.10
C SER A 2 9.25 29.28 -83.39
N ASP A 3 9.01 28.97 -82.14
CA ASP A 3 8.75 30.00 -81.18
C ASP A 3 9.21 29.56 -79.77
N SER A 4 10.24 30.20 -79.31
CA SER A 4 10.84 30.07 -78.02
C SER A 4 10.16 31.05 -77.07
N SER A 5 9.40 30.58 -76.12
CA SER A 5 8.92 31.41 -75.00
C SER A 5 9.77 31.23 -73.76
N VAL A 6 10.47 32.28 -73.49
CA VAL A 6 11.33 32.48 -72.32
C VAL A 6 10.45 32.64 -71.07
N ILE A 7 10.50 31.70 -70.16
CA ILE A 7 9.86 31.80 -68.83
C ILE A 7 10.87 32.52 -67.93
N SER A 8 10.55 33.78 -67.61
CA SER A 8 11.28 34.58 -66.59
C SER A 8 10.95 34.03 -65.20
N PHE A 9 11.94 33.45 -64.50
CA PHE A 9 11.88 33.08 -63.11
C PHE A 9 11.98 34.33 -62.24
N LEU A 10 10.86 34.83 -61.76
CA LEU A 10 10.82 35.83 -60.69
C LEU A 10 11.21 35.15 -59.37
N ILE A 11 12.43 35.41 -58.90
CA ILE A 11 12.90 35.04 -57.56
C ILE A 11 12.20 36.00 -56.58
N PHE A 12 11.16 35.55 -55.92
CA PHE A 12 10.57 36.20 -54.78
C PHE A 12 11.52 35.99 -53.59
N GLN A 13 12.38 36.99 -53.33
CA GLN A 13 13.09 37.10 -52.05
C GLN A 13 12.02 37.42 -50.96
N GLY A 14 11.43 36.39 -50.37
CA GLY A 14 10.63 36.55 -49.18
C GLY A 14 11.51 36.94 -47.99
N ASN A 15 11.57 38.23 -47.72
CA ASN A 15 12.03 38.74 -46.45
C ASN A 15 11.08 38.27 -45.34
N THR A 16 11.32 37.10 -44.78
CA THR A 16 10.74 36.68 -43.52
C THR A 16 11.34 37.57 -42.44
N MET A 17 10.72 38.71 -42.21
CA MET A 17 10.92 39.47 -40.97
C MET A 17 10.54 38.54 -39.81
N ALA A 18 11.51 37.86 -39.25
CA ALA A 18 11.36 37.22 -37.95
C ALA A 18 10.99 38.34 -36.97
N VAL A 19 9.72 38.40 -36.60
CA VAL A 19 9.25 39.25 -35.49
C VAL A 19 10.04 38.80 -34.27
N ARG A 20 11.18 39.48 -34.02
CA ARG A 20 11.93 39.33 -32.77
C ARG A 20 10.98 39.76 -31.66
N ASN A 21 10.27 38.83 -31.09
CA ASN A 21 9.46 39.06 -29.91
C ASN A 21 10.38 39.64 -28.85
N ARG A 22 10.29 40.94 -28.61
CA ARG A 22 11.18 41.68 -27.70
C ARG A 22 10.91 41.15 -26.30
N ILE A 23 11.88 40.43 -25.73
CA ILE A 23 11.79 39.89 -24.38
C ILE A 23 11.48 41.05 -23.42
N LYS A 24 10.40 40.91 -22.65
CA LYS A 24 9.99 41.90 -21.65
C LYS A 24 10.88 41.77 -20.43
N LYS A 25 11.70 42.80 -20.15
CA LYS A 25 12.53 42.82 -18.94
C LYS A 25 11.67 42.75 -17.69
N MET A 26 11.89 41.75 -16.88
CA MET A 26 11.18 41.52 -15.60
C MET A 26 12.15 41.00 -14.54
N PRO A 27 12.37 41.72 -13.43
CA PRO A 27 13.15 41.22 -12.31
C PRO A 27 12.54 39.94 -11.75
N LEU A 28 13.37 38.96 -11.36
CA LEU A 28 12.92 37.69 -10.81
C LEU A 28 11.99 37.87 -9.58
N ALA A 29 12.26 38.88 -8.73
CA ALA A 29 11.39 39.19 -7.59
C ALA A 29 9.94 39.49 -8.02
N LYS A 30 9.75 40.31 -9.07
CA LYS A 30 8.40 40.63 -9.61
C LYS A 30 7.75 39.39 -10.27
N ALA A 31 8.55 38.58 -10.96
CA ALA A 31 8.07 37.33 -11.56
C ALA A 31 7.59 36.34 -10.50
N LEU A 32 8.28 36.22 -9.38
CA LEU A 32 7.89 35.39 -8.25
C LEU A 32 6.56 35.86 -7.62
N ASP A 33 6.37 37.17 -7.45
CA ASP A 33 5.11 37.72 -6.94
C ASP A 33 3.95 37.44 -7.91
N LYS A 34 4.17 37.64 -9.21
CA LYS A 34 3.20 37.34 -10.26
C LYS A 34 2.87 35.85 -10.29
N TYR A 35 3.86 34.98 -10.14
CA TYR A 35 3.65 33.53 -10.07
C TYR A 35 2.83 33.12 -8.83
N PHE A 36 3.12 33.73 -7.68
CA PHE A 36 2.35 33.48 -6.48
C PHE A 36 0.88 33.83 -6.67
N SER A 37 0.57 35.03 -7.15
CA SER A 37 -0.81 35.48 -7.33
C SER A 37 -1.56 34.72 -8.41
N ALA A 38 -0.90 34.36 -9.52
CA ALA A 38 -1.56 33.70 -10.65
C ALA A 38 -1.66 32.17 -10.51
N VAL A 39 -0.70 31.54 -9.83
CA VAL A 39 -0.58 30.06 -9.82
C VAL A 39 -0.57 29.48 -8.43
N SER A 40 0.28 30.03 -7.53
CA SER A 40 0.50 29.38 -6.22
C SER A 40 -0.74 29.41 -5.34
N VAL A 41 -1.52 30.49 -5.33
CA VAL A 41 -2.72 30.67 -4.50
C VAL A 41 -3.76 29.59 -4.75
N HIS A 42 -3.82 29.03 -5.95
CA HIS A 42 -4.75 27.95 -6.31
C HIS A 42 -4.28 26.55 -5.90
N LYS A 43 -3.05 26.43 -5.38
CA LYS A 43 -2.49 25.16 -4.93
C LYS A 43 -2.78 24.92 -3.46
N ARG A 44 -3.07 23.66 -3.09
CA ARG A 44 -3.18 23.26 -1.66
C ARG A 44 -1.93 23.59 -0.84
N GLY A 45 -0.76 23.67 -1.47
CA GLY A 45 0.52 23.96 -0.86
C GLY A 45 0.95 25.42 -0.97
N HIS A 46 0.05 26.37 -1.22
CA HIS A 46 0.36 27.78 -1.45
C HIS A 46 1.20 28.43 -0.33
N LEU A 47 0.91 28.11 0.94
CA LEU A 47 1.71 28.63 2.07
C LEU A 47 3.16 28.16 2.03
N GLN A 48 3.42 26.89 1.69
CA GLN A 48 4.78 26.37 1.56
C GLN A 48 5.51 27.00 0.36
N GLU A 49 4.81 27.25 -0.74
CA GLU A 49 5.38 27.98 -1.88
C GLU A 49 5.64 29.45 -1.51
N PHE A 50 4.74 30.11 -0.78
CA PHE A 50 4.96 31.47 -0.27
C PHE A 50 6.27 31.58 0.54
N TYR A 51 6.51 30.67 1.48
CA TYR A 51 7.75 30.70 2.25
C TYR A 51 8.99 30.47 1.36
N ARG A 52 8.94 29.57 0.37
CA ARG A 52 10.04 29.36 -0.56
C ARG A 52 10.28 30.58 -1.45
N ILE A 53 9.23 31.20 -1.97
CA ILE A 53 9.31 32.45 -2.74
C ILE A 53 10.02 33.53 -1.93
N ASN A 54 9.64 33.72 -0.67
CA ASN A 54 10.27 34.71 0.18
C ASN A 54 11.75 34.42 0.47
N VAL A 55 12.14 33.14 0.55
CA VAL A 55 13.55 32.76 0.66
C VAL A 55 14.33 33.14 -0.62
N ILE A 56 13.78 32.79 -1.79
CA ILE A 56 14.42 33.14 -3.07
C ILE A 56 14.51 34.68 -3.25
N LYS A 57 13.45 35.40 -2.88
CA LYS A 57 13.43 36.89 -2.96
C LYS A 57 14.49 37.59 -2.09
N ARG A 58 14.94 36.95 -1.02
CA ARG A 58 16.03 37.47 -0.16
C ARG A 58 17.42 37.22 -0.74
N SER A 59 17.56 36.42 -1.79
CA SER A 59 18.85 36.17 -2.42
C SER A 59 19.17 37.24 -3.49
N ALA A 60 20.46 37.43 -3.76
CA ALA A 60 20.93 38.32 -4.83
C ALA A 60 20.37 37.95 -6.21
N LEU A 61 20.03 36.68 -6.43
CA LEU A 61 19.41 36.17 -7.65
C LEU A 61 18.14 36.95 -8.01
N SER A 62 17.34 37.33 -7.01
CA SER A 62 16.03 37.99 -7.20
C SER A 62 16.12 39.41 -7.80
N LEU A 63 17.28 40.04 -7.73
CA LEU A 63 17.54 41.38 -8.26
C LEU A 63 17.79 41.37 -9.76
N LYS A 64 18.24 40.24 -10.33
CA LYS A 64 18.49 40.08 -11.76
C LYS A 64 17.21 39.99 -12.57
N CYS A 65 17.23 40.45 -13.82
CA CYS A 65 16.17 40.21 -14.77
C CYS A 65 16.14 38.74 -15.20
N MET A 66 14.97 38.20 -15.46
CA MET A 66 14.78 36.78 -15.80
C MET A 66 15.55 36.35 -17.05
N ASP A 67 15.67 37.21 -18.03
CA ASP A 67 16.42 36.98 -19.28
C ASP A 67 17.95 37.03 -19.10
N GLU A 68 18.43 37.62 -18.00
CA GLU A 68 19.85 37.74 -17.67
C GLU A 68 20.37 36.63 -16.76
N ILE A 69 19.46 35.85 -16.14
CA ILE A 69 19.82 34.76 -15.24
C ILE A 69 20.27 33.54 -16.05
N THR A 70 21.49 33.10 -15.77
CA THR A 70 22.13 31.95 -16.41
C THR A 70 22.04 30.70 -15.55
N SER A 71 22.41 29.56 -16.13
CA SER A 71 22.55 28.30 -15.37
C SER A 71 23.64 28.36 -14.30
N VAL A 72 24.68 29.23 -14.50
CA VAL A 72 25.71 29.47 -13.49
C VAL A 72 25.11 30.17 -12.27
N ASP A 73 24.31 31.23 -12.48
CA ASP A 73 23.64 31.93 -11.36
C ASP A 73 22.73 31.01 -10.55
N ILE A 74 22.05 30.08 -11.22
CA ILE A 74 21.21 29.07 -10.53
C ILE A 74 22.08 28.05 -9.78
N ALA A 75 23.24 27.67 -10.32
CA ALA A 75 24.16 26.75 -9.64
C ALA A 75 24.77 27.44 -8.40
N ASP A 76 25.16 28.72 -8.50
CA ASP A 76 25.67 29.51 -7.36
C ASP A 76 24.59 29.64 -6.27
N TYR A 77 23.35 29.92 -6.66
CA TYR A 77 22.23 29.95 -5.74
C TYR A 77 22.06 28.58 -5.03
N ARG A 78 22.08 27.48 -5.77
CA ARG A 78 22.00 26.13 -5.22
C ARG A 78 23.07 25.87 -4.17
N ASP A 79 24.33 26.21 -4.50
CA ASP A 79 25.48 25.92 -3.64
C ASP A 79 25.50 26.82 -2.40
N MET A 80 25.15 28.08 -2.57
CA MET A 80 24.92 29.00 -1.45
C MET A 80 23.85 28.46 -0.51
N ARG A 81 22.72 27.97 -1.04
CA ARG A 81 21.63 27.42 -0.22
C ARG A 81 22.02 26.16 0.52
N LEU A 82 22.79 25.26 -0.09
CA LEU A 82 23.29 24.04 0.56
C LEU A 82 24.22 24.33 1.75
N ASN A 83 24.97 25.45 1.67
CA ASN A 83 25.87 25.89 2.73
C ASN A 83 25.21 26.81 3.76
N THR A 84 23.95 27.25 3.51
CA THR A 84 23.22 28.12 4.44
C THR A 84 22.81 27.32 5.69
N VAL A 85 23.14 27.84 6.87
CA VAL A 85 22.64 27.31 8.15
C VAL A 85 21.29 27.95 8.45
N SER A 86 20.32 27.12 8.83
CA SER A 86 18.99 27.59 9.23
C SER A 86 19.00 28.10 10.66
N ASP A 87 18.63 29.35 10.88
CA ASP A 87 18.55 29.97 12.22
C ASP A 87 17.62 29.19 13.15
N ARG A 88 16.56 28.58 12.60
CA ARG A 88 15.59 27.82 13.39
C ARG A 88 16.11 26.48 13.89
N THR A 89 16.99 25.82 13.15
CA THR A 89 17.42 24.44 13.44
C THR A 89 18.89 24.29 13.75
N GLY A 90 19.69 25.32 13.52
CA GLY A 90 21.16 25.29 13.62
C GLY A 90 21.83 24.29 12.65
N ARG A 91 21.07 23.76 11.67
CA ARG A 91 21.57 22.80 10.68
C ARG A 91 21.58 23.39 9.29
N THR A 92 22.43 22.87 8.42
CA THR A 92 22.44 23.25 7.00
C THR A 92 21.09 22.93 6.33
N VAL A 93 20.72 23.73 5.35
CA VAL A 93 19.48 23.53 4.57
C VAL A 93 19.56 22.18 3.85
N SER A 94 18.52 21.37 4.00
CA SER A 94 18.53 20.02 3.43
C SER A 94 18.57 20.04 1.90
N PRO A 95 19.25 19.07 1.26
CA PRO A 95 19.25 18.92 -0.20
C PRO A 95 17.84 18.88 -0.79
N ASN A 96 16.89 18.28 -0.09
CA ASN A 96 15.49 18.21 -0.55
C ASN A 96 14.79 19.58 -0.54
N THR A 97 15.11 20.45 0.42
CA THR A 97 14.59 21.84 0.44
C THR A 97 15.08 22.59 -0.78
N VAL A 98 16.39 22.52 -1.09
CA VAL A 98 16.97 23.16 -2.26
C VAL A 98 16.38 22.61 -3.56
N ARG A 99 16.15 21.30 -3.66
CA ARG A 99 15.44 20.70 -4.81
C ARG A 99 14.05 21.27 -5.02
N LEU A 100 13.30 21.55 -3.95
CA LEU A 100 11.97 22.15 -4.03
C LEU A 100 12.03 23.64 -4.43
N GLU A 101 13.06 24.35 -4.02
CA GLU A 101 13.31 25.75 -4.47
C GLU A 101 13.65 25.78 -5.96
N LEU A 102 14.54 24.89 -6.44
CA LEU A 102 14.86 24.76 -7.87
C LEU A 102 13.64 24.29 -8.71
N ALA A 103 12.80 23.42 -8.17
CA ALA A 103 11.58 22.98 -8.86
C ALA A 103 10.58 24.14 -9.03
N LEU A 104 10.45 25.01 -8.01
CA LEU A 104 9.63 26.23 -8.09
C LEU A 104 10.17 27.19 -9.15
N LEU A 105 11.49 27.46 -9.15
CA LEU A 105 12.13 28.29 -10.18
C LEU A 105 11.92 27.72 -11.58
N SER A 106 12.10 26.42 -11.76
CA SER A 106 11.90 25.76 -13.05
C SER A 106 10.45 25.90 -13.54
N ALA A 107 9.47 25.73 -12.65
CA ALA A 107 8.05 25.91 -12.99
C ALA A 107 7.74 27.38 -13.37
N LEU A 108 8.29 28.33 -12.63
CA LEU A 108 8.18 29.76 -12.94
C LEU A 108 8.76 30.06 -14.32
N TYR A 109 9.99 29.62 -14.62
CA TYR A 109 10.65 29.90 -15.90
C TYR A 109 9.89 29.28 -17.09
N ASN A 110 9.36 28.06 -16.94
CA ASN A 110 8.55 27.44 -17.99
C ASN A 110 7.28 28.24 -18.28
N LEU A 111 6.58 28.69 -17.24
CA LEU A 111 5.40 29.53 -17.40
C LEU A 111 5.78 30.89 -18.03
N ALA A 112 6.82 31.54 -17.52
CA ALA A 112 7.28 32.83 -17.95
C ALA A 112 7.75 32.86 -19.43
N ARG A 113 8.36 31.77 -19.88
CA ARG A 113 8.76 31.56 -21.28
C ARG A 113 7.54 31.43 -22.19
N ILE A 114 6.54 30.64 -21.78
CA ILE A 114 5.39 30.32 -22.63
C ILE A 114 4.37 31.47 -22.65
N GLU A 115 4.01 32.00 -21.48
CA GLU A 115 2.89 32.92 -21.36
C GLU A 115 3.29 34.38 -21.23
N TRP A 116 4.48 34.69 -20.63
CA TRP A 116 4.82 36.08 -20.32
C TRP A 116 5.82 36.70 -21.27
N GLY A 117 6.59 35.89 -22.01
CA GLY A 117 7.64 36.37 -22.91
C GLY A 117 8.76 37.11 -22.21
N THR A 118 9.07 36.75 -20.95
CA THR A 118 10.08 37.41 -20.10
C THR A 118 11.43 36.70 -20.09
N CYS A 119 11.52 35.55 -20.70
CA CYS A 119 12.75 34.77 -20.91
C CYS A 119 12.61 33.89 -22.13
N SER A 120 13.75 33.50 -22.74
CA SER A 120 13.80 32.62 -23.92
C SER A 120 13.99 31.14 -23.55
N HIS A 121 14.60 30.88 -22.42
CA HIS A 121 14.93 29.51 -21.95
C HIS A 121 14.77 29.38 -20.44
N ASN A 122 14.82 28.16 -19.94
CA ASN A 122 14.78 27.86 -18.52
C ASN A 122 16.21 27.50 -18.03
N PRO A 123 16.89 28.41 -17.30
CA PRO A 123 18.27 28.16 -16.86
C PRO A 123 18.39 27.01 -15.84
N VAL A 124 17.29 26.59 -15.21
CA VAL A 124 17.30 25.52 -14.19
C VAL A 124 17.43 24.14 -14.82
N GLU A 125 17.07 23.98 -16.10
CA GLU A 125 17.10 22.68 -16.80
C GLU A 125 18.51 22.10 -16.87
N HIS A 126 19.53 22.94 -17.03
CA HIS A 126 20.93 22.54 -17.15
C HIS A 126 21.67 22.47 -15.81
N VAL A 127 20.99 22.73 -14.70
CA VAL A 127 21.62 22.70 -13.37
C VAL A 127 21.45 21.34 -12.72
N ARG A 128 22.56 20.74 -12.28
CA ARG A 128 22.56 19.49 -11.52
C ARG A 128 21.79 19.70 -10.20
N LYS A 129 20.70 18.98 -10.04
CA LYS A 129 19.91 18.99 -8.80
C LYS A 129 20.67 18.27 -7.68
N PRO A 130 20.61 18.75 -6.42
CA PRO A 130 21.17 18.02 -5.29
C PRO A 130 20.62 16.60 -5.20
N ALA A 131 21.39 15.66 -4.66
CA ALA A 131 20.92 14.29 -4.46
C ALA A 131 19.65 14.27 -3.60
N ALA A 132 18.71 13.41 -3.95
CA ALA A 132 17.52 13.22 -3.12
C ALA A 132 17.95 12.58 -1.78
N SER A 133 17.44 13.09 -0.67
CA SER A 133 17.66 12.41 0.62
C SER A 133 17.07 11.00 0.57
N PRO A 134 17.79 10.00 1.11
CA PRO A 134 17.23 8.67 1.23
C PRO A 134 15.93 8.74 2.04
N GLY A 135 14.95 7.95 1.64
CA GLY A 135 13.70 7.89 2.41
C GLY A 135 13.95 7.34 3.80
N ARG A 136 13.12 7.72 4.76
CA ARG A 136 13.20 7.21 6.13
C ARG A 136 12.96 5.70 6.16
N THR A 137 13.78 4.98 6.92
CA THR A 137 13.70 3.52 7.13
C THR A 137 13.29 3.18 8.55
N ARG A 138 13.00 4.19 9.40
CA ARG A 138 12.62 4.05 10.80
C ARG A 138 11.34 3.19 10.92
N ARG A 139 11.44 2.07 11.63
CA ARG A 139 10.33 1.19 11.98
C ARG A 139 9.92 1.41 13.44
N LEU A 140 8.64 1.24 13.75
CA LEU A 140 8.14 1.23 15.12
C LEU A 140 8.50 -0.12 15.76
N THR A 141 9.15 -0.10 16.91
CA THR A 141 9.42 -1.33 17.66
C THR A 141 8.20 -1.75 18.49
N SER A 142 8.06 -3.05 18.76
CA SER A 142 6.96 -3.56 19.59
C SER A 142 6.97 -2.99 21.01
N THR A 143 8.15 -2.61 21.53
CA THR A 143 8.28 -1.95 22.83
C THR A 143 7.76 -0.53 22.78
N GLU A 144 8.12 0.25 21.77
CA GLU A 144 7.61 1.61 21.58
C GLU A 144 6.10 1.61 21.37
N GLU A 145 5.58 0.69 20.54
CA GLU A 145 4.13 0.55 20.31
C GLU A 145 3.38 0.34 21.64
N ARG A 146 3.87 -0.59 22.47
CA ARG A 146 3.25 -0.85 23.79
C ARG A 146 3.36 0.34 24.74
N ARG A 147 4.48 1.05 24.77
CA ARG A 147 4.68 2.25 25.61
C ARG A 147 3.75 3.37 25.18
N ILE A 148 3.66 3.65 23.89
CA ILE A 148 2.75 4.65 23.30
C ILE A 148 1.29 4.30 23.63
N ALA A 149 0.86 3.07 23.34
CA ALA A 149 -0.50 2.65 23.57
C ALA A 149 -0.90 2.71 25.07
N ARG A 150 0.01 2.31 25.97
CA ARG A 150 -0.22 2.40 27.43
C ARG A 150 -0.39 3.85 27.89
N ALA A 151 0.51 4.74 27.47
CA ALA A 151 0.46 6.15 27.85
C ALA A 151 -0.83 6.83 27.34
N LEU A 152 -1.21 6.54 26.08
CA LEU A 152 -2.40 7.14 25.46
C LEU A 152 -3.72 6.63 26.04
N ARG A 153 -3.78 5.36 26.46
CA ARG A 153 -5.00 4.76 27.02
C ARG A 153 -5.53 5.55 28.21
N GLN A 154 -4.64 6.07 29.03
CA GLN A 154 -5.01 6.83 30.24
C GLN A 154 -5.18 8.33 29.97
N LYS A 155 -4.34 8.90 29.09
CA LYS A 155 -4.25 10.35 28.90
C LYS A 155 -5.09 10.89 27.74
N ASN A 156 -5.23 10.12 26.65
CA ASN A 156 -5.84 10.64 25.42
C ASN A 156 -6.39 9.52 24.53
N PRO A 157 -7.61 9.03 24.78
CA PRO A 157 -8.24 7.98 23.99
C PRO A 157 -8.35 8.31 22.50
N GLN A 158 -8.60 9.59 22.15
CA GLN A 158 -8.73 10.01 20.75
C GLN A 158 -7.39 9.88 20.00
N LEU A 159 -6.29 10.28 20.63
CA LEU A 159 -4.95 10.12 20.05
C LEU A 159 -4.57 8.64 19.96
N LEU A 160 -5.00 7.80 20.90
CA LEU A 160 -4.83 6.34 20.85
C LEU A 160 -5.55 5.74 19.64
N ALA A 161 -6.79 6.16 19.39
CA ALA A 161 -7.55 5.69 18.23
C ALA A 161 -6.88 6.08 16.92
N ILE A 162 -6.43 7.33 16.80
CA ILE A 162 -5.68 7.82 15.63
C ILE A 162 -4.39 7.01 15.43
N PHE A 163 -3.66 6.69 16.51
CA PHE A 163 -2.47 5.86 16.48
C PHE A 163 -2.76 4.46 15.94
N HIS A 164 -3.77 3.79 16.46
CA HIS A 164 -4.17 2.45 16.00
C HIS A 164 -4.65 2.46 14.55
N LEU A 165 -5.48 3.42 14.16
CA LEU A 165 -5.94 3.55 12.79
C LEU A 165 -4.79 3.76 11.81
N ALA A 166 -3.76 4.54 12.18
CA ALA A 166 -2.59 4.73 11.33
C ALA A 166 -1.86 3.41 11.05
N LEU A 167 -1.74 2.54 12.07
CA LEU A 167 -1.08 1.23 11.94
C LEU A 167 -1.93 0.19 11.20
N GLU A 168 -3.26 0.24 11.35
CA GLU A 168 -4.15 -0.77 10.77
C GLU A 168 -4.56 -0.46 9.33
N THR A 169 -4.59 0.82 8.94
CA THR A 169 -5.14 1.25 7.64
C THR A 169 -4.12 1.83 6.68
N ALA A 170 -2.92 2.11 7.13
CA ALA A 170 -1.91 2.86 6.39
C ALA A 170 -2.40 4.22 5.83
N MET A 171 -3.47 4.80 6.38
CA MET A 171 -3.97 6.12 5.99
C MET A 171 -2.96 7.22 6.29
N ARG A 172 -3.00 8.31 5.52
CA ARG A 172 -2.21 9.50 5.83
C ARG A 172 -2.80 10.24 7.03
N GLN A 173 -1.95 10.94 7.80
CA GLN A 173 -2.41 11.75 8.93
C GLN A 173 -3.64 12.62 8.59
N GLY A 174 -3.57 13.35 7.47
CA GLY A 174 -4.68 14.22 7.06
C GLY A 174 -5.95 13.45 6.71
N GLU A 175 -5.85 12.24 6.18
CA GLU A 175 -7.00 11.38 5.85
C GLU A 175 -7.67 10.90 7.14
N ILE A 176 -6.90 10.49 8.15
CA ILE A 176 -7.45 10.08 9.45
C ILE A 176 -8.14 11.27 10.15
N LEU A 177 -7.47 12.43 10.20
CA LEU A 177 -8.00 13.62 10.88
C LEU A 177 -9.23 14.22 10.17
N SER A 178 -9.40 13.97 8.87
CA SER A 178 -10.56 14.43 8.10
C SER A 178 -11.65 13.37 7.96
N LEU A 179 -11.53 12.23 8.64
CA LEU A 179 -12.51 11.16 8.58
C LEU A 179 -13.84 11.63 9.20
N ARG A 180 -14.95 11.29 8.54
CA ARG A 180 -16.31 11.65 8.95
C ARG A 180 -17.17 10.40 9.01
N TRP A 181 -18.11 10.37 9.93
CA TRP A 181 -18.97 9.21 10.18
C TRP A 181 -19.82 8.83 8.97
N GLU A 182 -20.28 9.79 8.18
CA GLU A 182 -21.04 9.54 6.96
C GLU A 182 -20.28 8.78 5.87
N TYR A 183 -18.96 8.66 6.02
CA TYR A 183 -18.06 7.91 5.12
C TYR A 183 -17.51 6.63 5.75
N VAL A 184 -18.00 6.21 6.91
CA VAL A 184 -17.52 5.01 7.62
C VAL A 184 -18.65 4.00 7.72
N ASP A 185 -18.51 2.89 7.03
CA ASP A 185 -19.38 1.73 7.16
C ASP A 185 -18.68 0.67 8.01
N LEU A 186 -19.09 0.57 9.28
CA LEU A 186 -18.53 -0.42 10.21
C LEU A 186 -19.04 -1.84 9.96
N HIS A 187 -20.18 -2.01 9.28
CA HIS A 187 -20.73 -3.31 8.94
C HIS A 187 -19.95 -3.91 7.75
N LEU A 188 -19.82 -3.18 6.67
CA LEU A 188 -19.00 -3.58 5.51
C LEU A 188 -17.50 -3.52 5.83
N GLY A 189 -17.10 -2.77 6.85
CA GLY A 189 -15.70 -2.57 7.22
C GLY A 189 -14.95 -1.70 6.21
N ILE A 190 -15.55 -0.61 5.76
CA ILE A 190 -15.00 0.28 4.74
C ILE A 190 -15.05 1.73 5.24
N ALA A 191 -13.96 2.47 5.01
CA ALA A 191 -13.94 3.92 5.14
C ALA A 191 -13.73 4.55 3.75
N HIS A 192 -14.72 5.30 3.28
CA HIS A 192 -14.66 6.04 2.02
C HIS A 192 -13.89 7.35 2.22
N LEU A 193 -12.90 7.60 1.38
CA LEU A 193 -12.13 8.85 1.35
C LEU A 193 -12.49 9.62 0.07
N PRO A 194 -13.42 10.57 0.12
CA PRO A 194 -13.96 11.23 -1.07
C PRO A 194 -12.91 12.09 -1.78
N LEU A 195 -11.96 12.65 -1.06
CA LEU A 195 -10.92 13.49 -1.61
C LEU A 195 -9.58 13.25 -0.91
N THR A 196 -8.64 12.59 -1.59
CA THR A 196 -7.29 12.39 -1.07
C THR A 196 -6.35 13.54 -1.47
N LYS A 197 -5.17 13.61 -0.86
CA LYS A 197 -4.11 14.56 -1.25
C LYS A 197 -3.79 14.50 -2.75
N ASN A 198 -4.01 13.36 -3.36
CA ASN A 198 -3.73 13.10 -4.77
C ASN A 198 -4.93 13.34 -5.72
N GLY A 199 -6.05 13.85 -5.20
CA GLY A 199 -7.23 14.20 -5.98
C GLY A 199 -8.12 13.03 -6.41
N THR A 200 -7.88 11.80 -5.93
CA THR A 200 -8.71 10.62 -6.22
C THR A 200 -9.40 10.12 -4.96
N ALA A 201 -10.67 9.79 -5.06
CA ALA A 201 -11.38 9.06 -4.02
C ALA A 201 -10.84 7.63 -3.91
N ARG A 202 -10.95 7.02 -2.73
CA ARG A 202 -10.69 5.60 -2.54
C ARG A 202 -11.38 5.05 -1.31
N ASP A 203 -11.63 3.76 -1.33
CA ASP A 203 -12.10 3.00 -0.19
C ASP A 203 -10.93 2.36 0.56
N VAL A 204 -10.95 2.47 1.88
CA VAL A 204 -9.94 1.88 2.76
C VAL A 204 -10.60 0.77 3.56
N PRO A 205 -10.17 -0.49 3.41
CA PRO A 205 -10.67 -1.58 4.21
C PRO A 205 -10.22 -1.41 5.67
N LEU A 206 -11.15 -1.66 6.57
CA LEU A 206 -10.95 -1.58 8.01
C LEU A 206 -10.77 -2.99 8.56
N SER A 207 -9.61 -3.29 9.13
CA SER A 207 -9.36 -4.51 9.86
C SER A 207 -10.36 -4.67 11.02
N TRP A 208 -10.49 -5.88 11.57
CA TRP A 208 -11.32 -6.09 12.76
C TRP A 208 -10.93 -5.11 13.88
N LYS A 209 -9.64 -4.93 14.12
CA LYS A 209 -9.12 -4.01 15.16
C LYS A 209 -9.45 -2.55 14.84
N ALA A 210 -9.31 -2.11 13.60
CA ALA A 210 -9.70 -0.76 13.18
C ALA A 210 -11.19 -0.50 13.43
N ARG A 211 -12.05 -1.48 13.13
CA ARG A 211 -13.50 -1.39 13.41
C ARG A 211 -13.80 -1.32 14.90
N GLN A 212 -13.12 -2.10 15.76
CA GLN A 212 -13.30 -2.01 17.22
C GLN A 212 -12.91 -0.62 17.75
N VAL A 213 -11.75 -0.10 17.32
CA VAL A 213 -11.29 1.24 17.68
C VAL A 213 -12.33 2.31 17.29
N LEU A 214 -12.91 2.23 16.10
CA LEU A 214 -13.95 3.18 15.67
C LEU A 214 -15.26 3.01 16.43
N LYS A 215 -15.65 1.79 16.78
CA LYS A 215 -16.87 1.54 17.60
C LYS A 215 -16.82 2.20 18.98
N GLU A 216 -15.62 2.28 19.59
CA GLU A 216 -15.44 2.96 20.88
C GLU A 216 -15.71 4.48 20.78
N PHE A 217 -15.62 5.05 19.59
CA PHE A 217 -15.92 6.45 19.28
C PHE A 217 -17.28 6.64 18.60
N ALA A 218 -18.10 5.58 18.49
CA ALA A 218 -19.40 5.65 17.83
C ALA A 218 -20.19 6.84 18.39
N GLY A 219 -20.35 7.85 17.53
CA GLY A 219 -21.00 9.12 17.81
C GLY A 219 -22.23 9.30 16.92
N PRO A 220 -22.64 10.54 16.69
CA PRO A 220 -23.74 10.84 15.77
C PRO A 220 -23.44 10.29 14.37
N VAL A 221 -24.51 9.99 13.63
CA VAL A 221 -24.43 9.40 12.27
C VAL A 221 -23.62 10.25 11.29
N THR A 222 -23.41 11.52 11.59
CA THR A 222 -22.73 12.50 10.75
C THR A 222 -21.72 13.32 11.57
N GLY A 223 -20.73 13.85 10.89
CA GLY A 223 -19.74 14.74 11.49
C GLY A 223 -18.33 14.14 11.57
N PRO A 224 -17.36 14.90 12.09
CA PRO A 224 -15.98 14.44 12.19
C PRO A 224 -15.85 13.29 13.21
N VAL A 225 -15.06 12.27 12.87
CA VAL A 225 -14.70 11.18 13.80
C VAL A 225 -13.75 11.69 14.87
N PHE A 226 -12.82 12.56 14.49
CA PHE A 226 -11.81 13.14 15.39
C PHE A 226 -11.85 14.65 15.38
N HIS A 227 -11.63 15.27 16.56
CA HIS A 227 -11.69 16.72 16.76
C HIS A 227 -10.30 17.36 16.87
N TYR A 228 -9.34 16.88 16.09
CA TYR A 228 -7.99 17.44 16.04
C TYR A 228 -7.77 18.32 14.82
N THR A 229 -7.22 19.52 15.02
CA THR A 229 -6.56 20.25 13.94
C THR A 229 -5.20 19.59 13.62
N SER A 230 -4.73 19.74 12.39
CA SER A 230 -3.43 19.18 11.99
C SER A 230 -2.26 19.67 12.87
N ASN A 231 -2.28 20.92 13.31
CA ASN A 231 -1.24 21.48 14.18
C ASN A 231 -1.38 21.03 15.63
N GLY A 232 -2.60 21.00 16.17
CA GLY A 232 -2.88 20.47 17.50
C GLY A 232 -2.44 19.03 17.64
N PHE A 233 -2.78 18.20 16.64
CA PHE A 233 -2.34 16.81 16.58
C PHE A 233 -0.80 16.66 16.58
N LYS A 234 -0.11 17.41 15.73
CA LYS A 234 1.36 17.37 15.66
C LYS A 234 2.02 17.79 16.98
N SER A 235 1.44 18.76 17.67
CA SER A 235 1.92 19.21 18.99
C SER A 235 1.70 18.12 20.04
N ALA A 236 0.50 17.54 20.11
CA ALA A 236 0.19 16.45 21.03
C ALA A 236 1.08 15.21 20.80
N TRP A 237 1.30 14.84 19.54
CA TRP A 237 2.19 13.73 19.19
C TRP A 237 3.64 13.99 19.63
N ARG A 238 4.16 15.20 19.37
CA ARG A 238 5.53 15.58 19.77
C ARG A 238 5.70 15.59 21.30
N VAL A 239 4.73 16.11 22.05
CA VAL A 239 4.77 16.12 23.51
C VAL A 239 4.77 14.68 24.05
N LEU A 240 3.89 13.81 23.54
CA LEU A 240 3.86 12.40 23.90
C LEU A 240 5.21 11.70 23.70
N LEU A 241 5.82 11.88 22.52
CA LEU A 241 7.11 11.24 22.24
C LEU A 241 8.22 11.76 23.13
N ALA A 242 8.23 13.06 23.46
CA ALA A 242 9.18 13.65 24.39
C ALA A 242 9.02 13.07 25.82
N GLU A 243 7.79 12.98 26.32
CA GLU A 243 7.49 12.36 27.62
C GLU A 243 7.92 10.88 27.71
N LEU A 244 7.82 10.17 26.56
CA LEU A 244 8.23 8.78 26.47
C LEU A 244 9.70 8.60 26.09
N GLU A 245 10.47 9.68 25.93
CA GLU A 245 11.86 9.63 25.48
C GLU A 245 12.05 8.77 24.19
N ILE A 246 11.05 8.86 23.29
CA ILE A 246 11.10 8.19 21.99
C ILE A 246 11.62 9.18 20.95
N HIS A 247 12.84 8.94 20.49
CA HIS A 247 13.52 9.82 19.55
C HIS A 247 13.34 9.37 18.11
N ASP A 248 13.39 10.35 17.18
CA ASP A 248 13.35 10.15 15.74
C ASP A 248 12.17 9.31 15.23
N LEU A 249 11.01 9.37 15.89
CA LEU A 249 9.77 8.77 15.41
C LEU A 249 8.80 9.86 14.94
N HIS A 250 8.50 9.91 13.65
CA HIS A 250 7.47 10.78 13.10
C HIS A 250 6.16 10.03 12.94
N PHE A 251 5.02 10.72 13.03
CA PHE A 251 3.73 10.07 12.84
C PHE A 251 3.61 9.41 11.43
N HIS A 252 4.27 9.97 10.43
CA HIS A 252 4.28 9.39 9.09
C HIS A 252 5.02 8.04 9.01
N ASP A 253 5.93 7.78 9.94
CA ASP A 253 6.63 6.49 10.03
C ASP A 253 5.67 5.34 10.40
N LEU A 254 4.53 5.65 11.08
CA LEU A 254 3.47 4.68 11.34
C LEU A 254 2.81 4.16 10.06
N ARG A 255 2.67 5.02 9.06
CA ARG A 255 2.18 4.59 7.75
C ARG A 255 3.21 3.69 7.04
N HIS A 256 4.51 3.99 7.17
CA HIS A 256 5.57 3.12 6.68
C HIS A 256 5.52 1.76 7.37
N GLU A 257 5.34 1.75 8.68
CA GLU A 257 5.15 0.55 9.48
C GLU A 257 3.93 -0.25 9.03
N ALA A 258 2.77 0.39 8.88
CA ALA A 258 1.54 -0.24 8.41
C ALA A 258 1.72 -0.91 7.03
N VAL A 259 2.32 -0.21 6.07
CA VAL A 259 2.61 -0.76 4.73
C VAL A 259 3.56 -1.96 4.83
N SER A 260 4.60 -1.88 5.67
CA SER A 260 5.50 -3.02 5.91
C SER A 260 4.75 -4.24 6.47
N ARG A 261 3.86 -4.02 7.46
CA ARG A 261 3.02 -5.08 8.05
C ARG A 261 2.10 -5.72 7.01
N LEU A 262 1.48 -4.93 6.11
CA LEU A 262 0.66 -5.45 5.03
C LEU A 262 1.46 -6.37 4.10
N PHE A 263 2.71 -6.04 3.78
CA PHE A 263 3.58 -6.94 3.02
C PHE A 263 4.02 -8.18 3.83
N GLU A 264 4.25 -8.02 5.13
CA GLU A 264 4.64 -9.11 6.04
C GLU A 264 3.53 -10.14 6.25
N LEU A 265 2.25 -9.77 6.10
CA LEU A 265 1.13 -10.73 6.09
C LEU A 265 1.30 -11.81 5.01
N GLY A 266 1.95 -11.49 3.89
CA GLY A 266 2.20 -12.44 2.81
C GLY A 266 0.98 -12.85 1.98
N THR A 267 -0.23 -12.45 2.37
CA THR A 267 -1.50 -12.76 1.69
C THR A 267 -1.87 -11.73 0.64
N LEU A 268 -1.40 -10.49 0.80
CA LEU A 268 -1.72 -9.38 -0.11
C LEU A 268 -0.65 -9.23 -1.20
N ASN A 269 -1.09 -8.98 -2.42
CA ASN A 269 -0.21 -8.61 -3.51
C ASN A 269 0.11 -7.11 -3.51
N VAL A 270 1.09 -6.69 -4.32
CA VAL A 270 1.56 -5.29 -4.36
C VAL A 270 0.46 -4.32 -4.79
N MET A 271 -0.44 -4.74 -5.70
CA MET A 271 -1.56 -3.91 -6.17
C MET A 271 -2.59 -3.69 -5.07
N GLU A 272 -2.91 -4.73 -4.29
CA GLU A 272 -3.81 -4.65 -3.14
C GLU A 272 -3.25 -3.73 -2.07
N VAL A 273 -1.95 -3.85 -1.73
CA VAL A 273 -1.29 -2.93 -0.80
C VAL A 273 -1.28 -1.49 -1.34
N ALA A 274 -1.09 -1.30 -2.66
CA ALA A 274 -1.18 0.01 -3.29
C ALA A 274 -2.58 0.61 -3.18
N ALA A 275 -3.63 -0.19 -3.41
CA ALA A 275 -5.02 0.21 -3.29
C ALA A 275 -5.36 0.63 -1.84
N ILE A 276 -5.03 -0.20 -0.85
CA ILE A 276 -5.25 0.09 0.58
C ILE A 276 -4.55 1.39 0.98
N SER A 277 -3.25 1.47 0.70
CA SER A 277 -2.42 2.60 1.13
C SER A 277 -2.58 3.85 0.27
N GLY A 278 -3.12 3.75 -0.94
CA GLY A 278 -3.25 4.87 -1.89
C GLY A 278 -1.91 5.35 -2.46
N HIS A 279 -1.00 4.42 -2.79
CA HIS A 279 0.22 4.71 -3.54
C HIS A 279 -0.06 4.66 -5.03
N LYS A 280 0.19 5.76 -5.75
CA LYS A 280 0.00 5.83 -7.21
C LYS A 280 1.15 5.23 -8.00
N SER A 281 2.34 5.14 -7.42
CA SER A 281 3.53 4.62 -8.08
C SER A 281 4.06 3.39 -7.35
N MET A 282 4.25 2.31 -8.11
CA MET A 282 4.87 1.08 -7.61
C MET A 282 6.30 1.29 -7.13
N ASN A 283 7.02 2.28 -7.67
CA ASN A 283 8.37 2.62 -7.23
C ASN A 283 8.41 3.03 -5.74
N MET A 284 7.32 3.63 -5.22
CA MET A 284 7.23 3.98 -3.80
C MET A 284 7.08 2.75 -2.90
N LEU A 285 6.57 1.64 -3.44
CA LEU A 285 6.38 0.39 -2.72
C LEU A 285 7.58 -0.57 -2.82
N LYS A 286 8.48 -0.38 -3.80
CA LYS A 286 9.67 -1.23 -3.97
C LYS A 286 10.50 -1.39 -2.68
N ARG A 287 10.57 -0.34 -1.86
CA ARG A 287 11.30 -0.36 -0.58
C ARG A 287 10.74 -1.36 0.45
N TYR A 288 9.50 -1.83 0.28
CA TYR A 288 8.85 -2.79 1.18
C TYR A 288 8.83 -4.21 0.61
N THR A 289 9.19 -4.39 -0.67
CA THR A 289 9.10 -5.66 -1.38
C THR A 289 10.35 -6.53 -1.20
N HIS A 290 11.09 -6.37 -0.09
CA HIS A 290 12.18 -7.28 0.25
C HIS A 290 11.61 -8.66 0.63
N LEU A 291 11.05 -9.35 -0.37
CA LEU A 291 10.58 -10.72 -0.23
C LEU A 291 11.79 -11.59 0.06
N ARG A 292 11.89 -12.11 1.27
CA ARG A 292 12.89 -13.13 1.60
C ARG A 292 12.61 -14.37 0.74
N ALA A 293 13.63 -14.96 0.18
CA ALA A 293 13.51 -16.17 -0.65
C ALA A 293 12.68 -17.26 0.08
N SER A 294 12.86 -17.40 1.41
CA SER A 294 12.06 -18.30 2.24
C SER A 294 10.54 -18.07 2.19
N GLN A 295 10.09 -16.82 2.07
CA GLN A 295 8.67 -16.50 1.91
C GLN A 295 8.15 -16.87 0.52
N LEU A 296 8.99 -16.74 -0.51
CA LEU A 296 8.63 -17.16 -1.86
C LEU A 296 8.53 -18.69 -1.95
N VAL A 297 9.47 -19.43 -1.36
CA VAL A 297 9.38 -20.90 -1.24
C VAL A 297 8.07 -21.30 -0.57
N SER A 298 7.70 -20.63 0.54
CA SER A 298 6.43 -20.88 1.22
C SER A 298 5.21 -20.71 0.32
N LYS A 299 5.23 -19.73 -0.58
CA LYS A 299 4.14 -19.49 -1.53
C LYS A 299 4.14 -20.49 -2.68
N LEU A 300 5.32 -20.87 -3.18
CA LEU A 300 5.46 -21.91 -4.21
C LEU A 300 4.93 -23.26 -3.73
N ASP A 301 5.22 -23.62 -2.47
CA ASP A 301 4.81 -24.89 -1.87
C ASP A 301 3.41 -24.85 -1.25
N ALA A 302 2.69 -23.73 -1.29
CA ALA A 302 1.40 -23.60 -0.62
C ALA A 302 0.38 -24.65 -1.06
N ARG A 303 0.27 -24.92 -2.37
CA ARG A 303 -0.62 -25.95 -2.92
C ARG A 303 -0.22 -27.35 -2.47
N ARG A 304 1.09 -27.65 -2.48
CA ARG A 304 1.60 -28.96 -2.05
C ARG A 304 1.32 -29.20 -0.56
N ARG A 305 1.55 -28.21 0.30
CA ARG A 305 1.24 -28.29 1.74
C ARG A 305 -0.26 -28.41 2.01
N GLN A 306 -1.08 -27.71 1.24
CA GLN A 306 -2.53 -27.83 1.34
C GLN A 306 -3.00 -29.23 0.93
N ALA A 307 -2.46 -29.77 -0.18
CA ALA A 307 -2.74 -31.12 -0.60
C ALA A 307 -2.29 -32.16 0.42
N GLN A 308 -1.05 -32.02 0.97
CA GLN A 308 -0.58 -32.88 2.05
C GLN A 308 -1.44 -32.81 3.32
N LYS A 309 -1.84 -31.59 3.72
CA LYS A 309 -2.73 -31.39 4.86
C LYS A 309 -4.10 -32.02 4.62
N LEU A 310 -4.65 -31.93 3.41
CA LEU A 310 -5.90 -32.64 3.06
C LEU A 310 -5.71 -34.14 3.06
N ALA A 311 -4.61 -34.64 2.52
CA ALA A 311 -4.31 -36.08 2.54
C ALA A 311 -4.21 -36.66 3.97
N THR A 312 -3.74 -35.86 4.95
CA THR A 312 -3.73 -36.28 6.35
C THR A 312 -5.11 -36.26 7.04
N LEU A 313 -6.07 -35.55 6.47
CA LEU A 313 -7.44 -35.47 6.99
C LEU A 313 -8.34 -36.52 6.39
N PHE A 314 -8.06 -37.02 5.18
CA PHE A 314 -8.83 -37.98 4.45
C PHE A 314 -8.05 -39.31 4.37
N VAL A 315 -8.03 -40.03 5.47
CA VAL A 315 -7.32 -41.31 5.61
C VAL A 315 -8.30 -42.47 5.55
N PRO A 316 -7.86 -43.64 5.06
CA PRO A 316 -8.69 -44.84 5.12
C PRO A 316 -8.97 -45.28 6.56
N TYR A 317 -10.14 -45.89 6.81
CA TYR A 317 -10.53 -46.41 8.08
C TYR A 317 -10.88 -47.93 7.97
N PRO A 318 -10.56 -48.73 8.99
CA PRO A 318 -10.96 -50.14 9.05
C PRO A 318 -12.47 -50.26 9.31
N ALA A 319 -13.08 -51.15 8.57
CA ALA A 319 -14.49 -51.48 8.75
C ALA A 319 -14.70 -52.99 8.70
N GLU A 320 -15.67 -53.47 9.46
CA GLU A 320 -16.11 -54.85 9.45
C GLU A 320 -17.22 -55.02 8.42
N VAL A 321 -17.10 -56.07 7.60
CA VAL A 321 -18.10 -56.45 6.61
C VAL A 321 -18.76 -57.77 7.06
N SER A 322 -20.06 -57.76 7.24
CA SER A 322 -20.85 -58.93 7.58
C SER A 322 -22.03 -59.09 6.64
N GLU A 323 -22.49 -60.34 6.46
CA GLU A 323 -23.68 -60.66 5.68
C GLU A 323 -24.75 -61.27 6.62
N SER A 324 -25.95 -60.71 6.56
CA SER A 324 -27.08 -61.19 7.34
C SER A 324 -28.37 -60.92 6.60
N GLY A 325 -29.19 -61.97 6.44
CA GLY A 325 -30.50 -61.86 5.79
C GLY A 325 -30.46 -61.37 4.33
N GLY A 326 -29.41 -61.73 3.59
CA GLY A 326 -29.23 -61.28 2.17
C GLY A 326 -28.79 -59.85 1.97
N LEU A 327 -28.39 -59.17 3.05
CA LEU A 327 -27.85 -57.81 3.02
C LEU A 327 -26.41 -57.81 3.53
N PHE A 328 -25.55 -57.03 2.86
CA PHE A 328 -24.21 -56.74 3.31
C PHE A 328 -24.22 -55.52 4.22
N ARG A 329 -23.57 -55.65 5.37
CA ARG A 329 -23.45 -54.61 6.39
C ARG A 329 -21.98 -54.24 6.55
N VAL A 330 -21.67 -52.94 6.46
CA VAL A 330 -20.33 -52.36 6.70
C VAL A 330 -20.39 -51.45 7.91
N GLN A 331 -19.51 -51.68 8.89
CA GLN A 331 -19.47 -50.90 10.12
C GLN A 331 -18.02 -50.49 10.41
N PHE A 332 -17.75 -49.21 10.58
CA PHE A 332 -16.44 -48.72 10.99
C PHE A 332 -16.15 -49.09 12.44
N SER A 333 -14.94 -49.61 12.69
CA SER A 333 -14.54 -50.05 14.04
C SER A 333 -14.20 -48.84 14.95
N ASP A 334 -13.69 -47.77 14.38
CA ASP A 334 -13.13 -46.65 15.12
C ASP A 334 -13.99 -45.36 15.04
N LEU A 335 -15.13 -45.43 14.38
CA LEU A 335 -16.05 -44.31 14.25
C LEU A 335 -17.42 -44.69 14.84
N GLU A 336 -17.91 -43.87 15.78
CA GLU A 336 -19.28 -43.98 16.29
C GLU A 336 -20.26 -43.58 15.18
N HIS A 337 -20.60 -44.53 14.32
CA HIS A 337 -21.51 -44.30 13.21
C HIS A 337 -22.44 -45.50 12.95
N THR A 338 -23.58 -45.18 12.34
CA THR A 338 -24.56 -46.18 11.97
C THR A 338 -24.00 -47.11 10.88
N ALA A 339 -24.25 -48.40 10.98
CA ALA A 339 -23.82 -49.36 9.97
C ALA A 339 -24.51 -49.10 8.63
N ILE A 340 -23.75 -49.23 7.57
CA ILE A 340 -24.20 -49.03 6.17
C ILE A 340 -24.60 -50.40 5.62
N THR A 341 -25.77 -50.50 5.02
CA THR A 341 -26.31 -51.76 4.46
C THR A 341 -26.62 -51.58 2.97
N ALA A 342 -26.38 -52.63 2.17
CA ALA A 342 -26.75 -52.69 0.76
C ALA A 342 -27.03 -54.14 0.33
N VAL A 343 -27.64 -54.30 -0.84
CA VAL A 343 -28.02 -55.64 -1.38
C VAL A 343 -26.80 -56.41 -1.88
N ASN A 344 -25.76 -55.73 -2.30
CA ASN A 344 -24.52 -56.38 -2.70
C ASN A 344 -23.31 -55.77 -1.96
N ARG A 345 -22.21 -56.55 -1.94
CA ARG A 345 -21.01 -56.21 -1.21
C ARG A 345 -20.33 -54.92 -1.77
N ASP A 346 -20.25 -54.82 -3.08
CA ASP A 346 -19.53 -53.67 -3.73
C ASP A 346 -20.31 -52.38 -3.52
N GLU A 347 -21.62 -52.39 -3.57
CA GLU A 347 -22.47 -51.25 -3.25
C GLU A 347 -22.33 -50.84 -1.77
N ALA A 348 -22.30 -51.82 -0.85
CA ALA A 348 -22.09 -51.56 0.57
C ALA A 348 -20.74 -50.88 0.82
N LEU A 349 -19.68 -51.30 0.15
CA LEU A 349 -18.34 -50.70 0.24
C LEU A 349 -18.29 -49.31 -0.38
N ALA A 350 -18.93 -49.11 -1.53
CA ALA A 350 -19.00 -47.77 -2.18
C ALA A 350 -19.78 -46.76 -1.33
N ASN A 351 -20.90 -47.20 -0.74
CA ASN A 351 -21.68 -46.37 0.17
C ASN A 351 -20.89 -46.04 1.45
N ALA A 352 -20.13 -47.00 1.98
CA ALA A 352 -19.25 -46.78 3.12
C ALA A 352 -18.11 -45.77 2.81
N ALA A 353 -17.51 -45.85 1.63
CA ALA A 353 -16.50 -44.89 1.19
C ALA A 353 -17.08 -43.48 1.08
N SER A 354 -18.27 -43.34 0.52
CA SER A 354 -18.96 -42.06 0.39
C SER A 354 -19.33 -41.46 1.75
N ASP A 355 -19.76 -42.30 2.69
CA ASP A 355 -20.12 -41.85 4.04
C ASP A 355 -18.86 -41.48 4.85
N LEU A 356 -17.78 -42.24 4.73
CA LEU A 356 -16.49 -41.90 5.33
C LEU A 356 -15.98 -40.53 4.85
N LEU A 357 -16.06 -40.30 3.53
CA LEU A 357 -15.69 -39.02 2.95
C LEU A 357 -16.52 -37.87 3.55
N ARG A 358 -17.84 -38.08 3.70
CA ARG A 358 -18.76 -37.11 4.30
C ARG A 358 -18.40 -36.82 5.76
N ILE A 359 -18.13 -37.84 6.56
CA ILE A 359 -17.76 -37.71 7.98
C ILE A 359 -16.47 -36.93 8.12
N GLN A 360 -15.44 -37.27 7.35
CA GLN A 360 -14.14 -36.60 7.38
C GLN A 360 -14.24 -35.14 6.92
N ALA A 361 -15.03 -34.86 5.91
CA ALA A 361 -15.28 -33.48 5.42
C ALA A 361 -16.01 -32.63 6.48
N LEU A 362 -17.03 -33.19 7.16
CA LEU A 362 -17.74 -32.48 8.23
C LEU A 362 -16.83 -32.23 9.43
N ALA A 363 -16.02 -33.19 9.83
CA ALA A 363 -15.06 -33.06 10.92
C ALA A 363 -14.01 -31.98 10.59
N ALA A 364 -13.46 -31.98 9.37
CA ALA A 364 -12.51 -30.98 8.88
C ALA A 364 -13.11 -29.56 8.89
N ARG A 365 -14.38 -29.43 8.44
CA ARG A 365 -15.11 -28.18 8.45
C ARG A 365 -15.37 -27.64 9.87
N ALA A 366 -15.66 -28.56 10.81
CA ALA A 366 -15.90 -28.21 12.20
C ALA A 366 -14.60 -28.02 13.02
N GLY A 367 -13.42 -28.27 12.42
CA GLY A 367 -12.12 -28.23 13.13
C GLY A 367 -11.97 -29.36 14.15
N LYS A 368 -12.81 -30.41 14.07
CA LYS A 368 -12.82 -31.54 14.97
C LYS A 368 -11.86 -32.63 14.46
N ARG A 369 -11.06 -33.21 15.33
CA ARG A 369 -10.23 -34.38 15.00
C ARG A 369 -11.04 -35.65 15.18
N LEU A 370 -10.98 -36.51 14.18
CA LEU A 370 -11.50 -37.90 14.31
C LEU A 370 -10.47 -38.76 15.06
N PRO A 371 -10.90 -39.88 15.69
CA PRO A 371 -9.97 -40.86 16.24
C PRO A 371 -8.97 -41.33 15.17
N PRO A 372 -7.74 -41.68 15.53
CA PRO A 372 -6.82 -42.30 14.56
C PRO A 372 -7.37 -43.65 14.12
N PRO A 373 -7.22 -44.01 12.82
CA PRO A 373 -7.63 -45.32 12.34
C PRO A 373 -6.82 -46.46 13.03
N GLY A 374 -7.49 -47.47 13.48
CA GLY A 374 -6.86 -48.64 14.08
C GLY A 374 -6.08 -49.49 13.06
N GLU A 375 -5.18 -50.33 13.56
CA GLU A 375 -4.43 -51.27 12.70
C GLU A 375 -5.30 -52.48 12.36
N ILE A 376 -5.21 -52.92 11.10
CA ILE A 376 -5.85 -54.20 10.68
C ILE A 376 -4.86 -55.34 10.96
N GLY A 377 -5.19 -56.21 11.86
CA GLY A 377 -4.40 -57.42 12.12
C GLY A 377 -4.41 -58.38 10.91
N VAL A 378 -3.28 -59.04 10.63
CA VAL A 378 -3.02 -59.88 9.43
C VAL A 378 -3.95 -61.10 9.29
N ARG A 379 -4.86 -61.35 10.20
CA ARG A 379 -5.73 -62.57 10.23
C ARG A 379 -7.25 -62.31 10.30
N GLU A 380 -7.73 -61.11 10.06
CA GLU A 380 -9.17 -60.82 10.19
C GLU A 380 -9.83 -60.77 8.80
N ALA A 381 -10.33 -61.91 8.32
CA ALA A 381 -10.95 -62.11 7.00
C ALA A 381 -12.20 -61.24 6.74
N HIS A 382 -12.76 -60.60 7.77
CA HIS A 382 -13.98 -59.77 7.69
C HIS A 382 -13.72 -58.27 7.79
N ARG A 383 -12.46 -57.85 7.97
CA ARG A 383 -12.08 -56.43 8.04
C ARG A 383 -11.48 -55.97 6.72
N VAL A 384 -11.96 -54.82 6.26
CA VAL A 384 -11.49 -54.19 5.04
C VAL A 384 -11.11 -52.73 5.35
N LEU A 385 -10.12 -52.21 4.64
CA LEU A 385 -9.74 -50.82 4.74
C LEU A 385 -10.59 -50.02 3.73
N ILE A 386 -11.45 -49.14 4.21
CA ILE A 386 -12.30 -48.30 3.38
C ILE A 386 -11.52 -47.03 3.04
N ASN A 387 -11.23 -46.81 1.76
CA ASN A 387 -10.63 -45.58 1.26
C ASN A 387 -11.75 -44.59 0.92
N PRO A 388 -11.74 -43.36 1.47
CA PRO A 388 -12.79 -42.37 1.21
C PRO A 388 -12.88 -41.93 -0.26
N PHE A 389 -11.85 -42.20 -1.06
CA PHE A 389 -11.82 -41.87 -2.49
C PHE A 389 -12.04 -43.08 -3.40
N HIS A 390 -12.43 -44.20 -2.86
CA HIS A 390 -12.68 -45.42 -3.65
C HIS A 390 -13.93 -45.22 -4.52
N LYS A 391 -13.75 -45.26 -5.85
CA LYS A 391 -14.83 -45.32 -6.82
C LYS A 391 -15.11 -46.81 -7.01
N GLY A 392 -16.29 -47.31 -6.59
CA GLY A 392 -16.67 -48.71 -6.73
C GLY A 392 -16.36 -49.25 -8.13
N GLY A 393 -15.60 -50.33 -8.19
CA GLY A 393 -15.26 -51.02 -9.44
C GLY A 393 -13.82 -51.57 -9.56
N GLU A 394 -12.88 -51.17 -8.71
CA GLU A 394 -11.52 -51.75 -8.74
C GLU A 394 -11.26 -52.56 -7.49
N ALA A 395 -11.20 -53.86 -7.63
CA ALA A 395 -10.70 -54.76 -6.58
C ALA A 395 -9.26 -54.37 -6.24
N ALA A 396 -8.97 -54.17 -4.94
CA ALA A 396 -7.62 -53.95 -4.46
C ALA A 396 -6.74 -55.13 -4.87
N GLY A 397 -5.99 -54.94 -5.97
CA GLY A 397 -4.90 -55.83 -6.34
C GLY A 397 -3.85 -55.76 -5.26
N THR A 398 -3.54 -56.88 -4.66
CA THR A 398 -2.35 -57.13 -3.85
C THR A 398 -1.13 -56.88 -4.74
N ASP A 399 -0.55 -55.71 -4.71
CA ASP A 399 0.77 -55.49 -5.31
C ASP A 399 1.83 -55.86 -4.23
N ASN A 400 2.17 -57.17 -4.27
CA ASN A 400 3.39 -57.70 -3.71
C ASN A 400 4.46 -57.54 -4.80
N GLY A 401 5.48 -56.76 -4.61
CA GLY A 401 6.59 -56.90 -5.53
C GLY A 401 7.62 -55.79 -5.52
N THR A 402 8.68 -56.10 -4.81
CA THR A 402 10.11 -55.64 -4.92
C THR A 402 10.42 -54.14 -4.78
#